data_fc9eaaa7765cdb8004f78de3d64db61a
#
_entry.id   fc9eaaa7765cdb8004f78de3d64db61a
#
_cell.length_a   1.000
_cell.length_b   1.000
_cell.length_c   1.000
_cell.angle_alpha   90.00
_cell.angle_beta   90.00
_cell.angle_gamma   90.00
#
_symmetry.space_group_name_H-M   'P 1'
#
loop_
_entity.id
_entity.type
_entity.pdbx_description
1 polymer ?
#
loop_
_entity_poly.entity_id
_entity_poly.type
_entity_poly.pdbx_seq_one_letter_code
_entity_poly.pdbx_strand_id
1 'polypeptide(L)'
;MPTEARVVVVPQQQDQPLEVIDVTLPAPGPHQVVVRQFASGICHSQLHTIHNPRQAPAILGHESTGEVLAIGESVTDLTPGDTVMVTWVPKDQAQARRQGGITRLELPDGRTATSINVFTWATHTIADEMYVVKVPDDIDRETDSIIGCAVITGAGAVLHTANVQSGDSVAIIGVGGVGLSAVAAAAHLGANPVIAVDLDDEKLDFAKSFGATHGVNAAEVDPVVAIRALTTISEQFDILRQPVAGVDYAFDCIGHSATMRQISEVIRGGEFGQRKGGTAVLVGVPQTPIELDSRQMFMGERSYVCSLGGSCTPGEDLPRFIDWHRQGILDLDALVTQRYPIDDIGRAVDDLENGRIAGRSILVFD
;
A
#
# COMPACT_ATOMS: atom_id res chain seq x y z
N MET A 1 -4.48 -26.70 19.90
CA MET A 1 -3.66 -26.45 21.09
C MET A 1 -3.43 -24.94 21.17
N PRO A 2 -3.24 -24.33 22.34
CA PRO A 2 -2.88 -22.92 22.42
C PRO A 2 -1.53 -22.71 21.70
N THR A 3 -1.40 -21.58 21.02
CA THR A 3 -0.19 -21.22 20.24
C THR A 3 0.52 -20.05 20.93
N GLU A 4 1.76 -20.25 21.33
CA GLU A 4 2.58 -19.18 21.88
C GLU A 4 3.01 -18.23 20.76
N ALA A 5 2.94 -16.92 21.03
CA ALA A 5 3.26 -15.89 20.07
C ALA A 5 3.93 -14.69 20.75
N ARG A 6 4.80 -14.00 20.01
CA ARG A 6 5.33 -12.69 20.38
C ARG A 6 4.60 -11.65 19.54
N VAL A 7 4.04 -10.63 20.16
CA VAL A 7 3.21 -9.63 19.50
C VAL A 7 3.69 -8.23 19.84
N VAL A 8 3.77 -7.36 18.84
CA VAL A 8 4.02 -5.92 19.04
C VAL A 8 2.71 -5.26 19.47
N VAL A 9 2.76 -4.60 20.62
CA VAL A 9 1.65 -3.87 21.20
C VAL A 9 1.97 -2.38 21.25
N VAL A 10 1.06 -1.56 20.73
CA VAL A 10 1.08 -0.11 20.90
C VAL A 10 0.35 0.22 22.19
N PRO A 11 1.00 0.77 23.21
CA PRO A 11 0.36 1.12 24.49
C PRO A 11 -0.82 2.09 24.29
N GLN A 12 -1.79 2.07 25.21
CA GLN A 12 -2.93 2.99 25.18
C GLN A 12 -2.49 4.44 25.32
N GLN A 13 -1.48 4.71 26.14
CA GLN A 13 -0.95 6.04 26.31
C GLN A 13 -0.07 6.41 25.10
N GLN A 14 -0.24 7.64 24.60
CA GLN A 14 0.62 8.16 23.54
C GLN A 14 2.06 8.32 24.04
N ASP A 15 3.00 8.35 23.10
CA ASP A 15 4.43 8.58 23.34
C ASP A 15 5.11 7.54 24.24
N GLN A 16 4.46 6.39 24.49
CA GLN A 16 5.09 5.25 25.11
C GLN A 16 5.77 4.37 24.05
N PRO A 17 6.91 3.76 24.35
CA PRO A 17 7.58 2.84 23.43
C PRO A 17 6.68 1.64 23.12
N LEU A 18 6.84 1.11 21.90
CA LEU A 18 6.19 -0.15 21.52
C LEU A 18 6.68 -1.28 22.43
N GLU A 19 5.75 -2.16 22.80
CA GLU A 19 6.04 -3.32 23.66
C GLU A 19 6.04 -4.59 22.80
N VAL A 20 7.01 -5.48 23.00
CA VAL A 20 6.96 -6.85 22.47
C VAL A 20 6.56 -7.78 23.61
N ILE A 21 5.41 -8.43 23.49
CA ILE A 21 4.79 -9.18 24.59
C ILE A 21 4.58 -10.64 24.15
N ASP A 22 4.96 -11.57 25.02
CA ASP A 22 4.64 -13.00 24.86
C ASP A 22 3.18 -13.22 25.24
N VAL A 23 2.42 -13.84 24.36
CA VAL A 23 0.98 -14.13 24.54
C VAL A 23 0.65 -15.54 24.10
N THR A 24 -0.45 -16.05 24.60
CA THR A 24 -1.01 -17.32 24.14
C THR A 24 -2.24 -17.01 23.27
N LEU A 25 -2.16 -17.30 21.97
CA LEU A 25 -3.30 -17.16 21.06
C LEU A 25 -4.37 -18.20 21.38
N PRO A 26 -5.66 -17.85 21.36
CA PRO A 26 -6.74 -18.80 21.55
C PRO A 26 -6.82 -19.79 20.37
N ALA A 27 -7.58 -20.86 20.52
CA ALA A 27 -7.98 -21.69 19.38
C ALA A 27 -8.78 -20.85 18.37
N PRO A 28 -8.65 -21.11 17.06
CA PRO A 28 -9.35 -20.33 16.05
C PRO A 28 -10.87 -20.52 16.18
N GLY A 29 -11.60 -19.40 16.11
CA GLY A 29 -13.06 -19.42 15.96
C GLY A 29 -13.48 -20.00 14.61
N PRO A 30 -14.81 -20.18 14.36
CA PRO A 30 -15.30 -20.93 13.19
C PRO A 30 -14.71 -20.48 11.85
N HIS A 31 -14.53 -19.19 11.62
CA HIS A 31 -13.98 -18.61 10.40
C HIS A 31 -12.57 -18.03 10.56
N GLN A 32 -11.84 -18.47 11.58
CA GLN A 32 -10.49 -17.97 11.84
C GLN A 32 -9.41 -18.98 11.48
N VAL A 33 -8.24 -18.46 11.21
CA VAL A 33 -7.03 -19.20 10.85
C VAL A 33 -5.90 -18.73 11.76
N VAL A 34 -5.14 -19.66 12.32
CA VAL A 34 -3.88 -19.37 13.00
C VAL A 34 -2.75 -19.53 12.00
N VAL A 35 -1.96 -18.49 11.83
CA VAL A 35 -0.84 -18.45 10.88
C VAL A 35 0.46 -18.19 11.63
N ARG A 36 1.46 -19.06 11.43
CA ARG A 36 2.86 -18.78 11.74
C ARG A 36 3.40 -17.88 10.65
N GLN A 37 3.92 -16.73 11.01
CA GLN A 37 4.37 -15.75 10.03
C GLN A 37 5.86 -15.93 9.70
N PHE A 38 6.25 -15.69 8.46
CA PHE A 38 7.64 -15.69 8.01
C PHE A 38 8.19 -14.26 8.04
N ALA A 39 7.46 -13.32 7.46
CA ALA A 39 7.80 -11.90 7.48
C ALA A 39 6.53 -11.03 7.41
N SER A 40 6.66 -9.79 7.83
CA SER A 40 5.57 -8.79 7.80
C SER A 40 6.08 -7.44 7.34
N GLY A 41 5.40 -6.80 6.40
CA GLY A 41 5.71 -5.45 5.96
C GLY A 41 5.45 -4.40 7.05
N ILE A 42 6.22 -3.31 6.99
CA ILE A 42 6.06 -2.14 7.86
C ILE A 42 5.53 -0.98 7.02
N CYS A 43 4.28 -0.59 7.27
CA CYS A 43 3.56 0.40 6.46
C CYS A 43 3.48 1.76 7.16
N HIS A 44 3.62 2.85 6.41
CA HIS A 44 3.47 4.22 6.90
C HIS A 44 2.10 4.47 7.56
N SER A 45 1.03 3.81 7.10
CA SER A 45 -0.30 3.91 7.71
C SER A 45 -0.35 3.48 9.17
N GLN A 46 0.61 2.66 9.62
CA GLN A 46 0.71 2.23 11.02
C GLN A 46 1.12 3.39 11.95
N LEU A 47 1.90 4.36 11.44
CA LEU A 47 2.28 5.56 12.20
C LEU A 47 1.06 6.34 12.67
N HIS A 48 -0.01 6.38 11.86
CA HIS A 48 -1.26 7.01 12.27
C HIS A 48 -1.87 6.35 13.51
N THR A 49 -1.81 5.02 13.60
CA THR A 49 -2.30 4.31 14.79
C THR A 49 -1.36 4.52 15.98
N ILE A 50 -0.05 4.59 15.75
CA ILE A 50 0.94 4.82 16.80
C ILE A 50 0.77 6.21 17.42
N HIS A 51 0.55 7.24 16.60
CA HIS A 51 0.48 8.63 17.07
C HIS A 51 -0.91 9.12 17.44
N ASN A 52 -1.98 8.49 16.90
CA ASN A 52 -3.33 8.94 17.20
C ASN A 52 -3.81 8.47 18.58
N PRO A 53 -4.64 9.28 19.28
CA PRO A 53 -5.26 8.87 20.53
C PRO A 53 -6.07 7.58 20.38
N ARG A 54 -5.97 6.67 21.34
CA ARG A 54 -6.69 5.40 21.36
C ARG A 54 -7.27 5.08 22.75
N GLN A 55 -8.34 4.27 22.78
CA GLN A 55 -9.03 3.93 24.03
C GLN A 55 -8.56 2.61 24.64
N ALA A 56 -7.80 1.81 23.88
CA ALA A 56 -7.21 0.54 24.31
C ALA A 56 -5.85 0.35 23.63
N PRO A 57 -4.97 -0.53 24.14
CA PRO A 57 -3.77 -0.94 23.42
C PRO A 57 -4.14 -1.47 22.02
N ALA A 58 -3.28 -1.23 21.04
CA ALA A 58 -3.47 -1.73 19.68
C ALA A 58 -2.42 -2.77 19.29
N ILE A 59 -2.82 -3.73 18.46
CA ILE A 59 -1.93 -4.67 17.79
C ILE A 59 -1.95 -4.36 16.29
N LEU A 60 -0.77 -4.31 15.66
CA LEU A 60 -0.57 -3.76 14.34
C LEU A 60 -0.04 -4.79 13.33
N GLY A 61 0.18 -4.31 12.10
CA GLY A 61 0.58 -5.10 10.96
C GLY A 61 -0.63 -5.56 10.15
N HIS A 62 -0.49 -5.55 8.82
CA HIS A 62 -1.61 -5.88 7.94
C HIS A 62 -1.18 -6.48 6.59
N GLU A 63 0.06 -6.90 6.47
CA GLU A 63 0.62 -7.58 5.30
C GLU A 63 1.70 -8.56 5.77
N SER A 64 1.61 -9.81 5.37
CA SER A 64 2.62 -10.82 5.73
C SER A 64 2.54 -12.06 4.84
N THR A 65 3.60 -12.88 4.91
CA THR A 65 3.63 -14.26 4.45
C THR A 65 3.65 -15.19 5.66
N GLY A 66 3.15 -16.41 5.50
CA GLY A 66 3.15 -17.39 6.58
C GLY A 66 2.64 -18.76 6.19
N GLU A 67 2.52 -19.62 7.19
CA GLU A 67 2.01 -20.99 7.08
C GLU A 67 0.82 -21.19 8.02
N VAL A 68 -0.24 -21.79 7.52
CA VAL A 68 -1.43 -22.15 8.30
C VAL A 68 -1.07 -23.23 9.31
N LEU A 69 -1.31 -22.97 10.60
CA LEU A 69 -1.13 -23.95 11.67
C LEU A 69 -2.43 -24.64 12.09
N ALA A 70 -3.52 -23.85 12.11
CA ALA A 70 -4.84 -24.35 12.52
C ALA A 70 -5.93 -23.52 11.84
N ILE A 71 -7.07 -24.17 11.63
CA ILE A 71 -8.26 -23.55 11.01
C ILE A 71 -9.49 -23.78 11.90
N GLY A 72 -10.45 -22.85 11.82
CA GLY A 72 -11.78 -23.01 12.39
C GLY A 72 -12.67 -23.96 11.59
N GLU A 73 -13.73 -24.45 12.21
CA GLU A 73 -14.61 -25.50 11.65
C GLU A 73 -15.34 -25.10 10.36
N SER A 74 -15.50 -23.79 10.11
CA SER A 74 -16.19 -23.28 8.92
C SER A 74 -15.23 -22.89 7.79
N VAL A 75 -13.92 -22.95 7.99
CA VAL A 75 -12.91 -22.68 6.96
C VAL A 75 -12.80 -23.90 6.04
N THR A 76 -12.97 -23.71 4.74
CA THR A 76 -13.05 -24.81 3.78
C THR A 76 -11.99 -24.79 2.67
N ASP A 77 -11.37 -23.65 2.44
CA ASP A 77 -10.42 -23.40 1.34
C ASP A 77 -8.95 -23.35 1.80
N LEU A 78 -8.71 -23.53 3.09
CA LEU A 78 -7.39 -23.58 3.71
C LEU A 78 -7.22 -24.85 4.54
N THR A 79 -5.99 -25.35 4.60
CA THR A 79 -5.60 -26.50 5.44
C THR A 79 -4.29 -26.22 6.18
N PRO A 80 -4.05 -26.82 7.37
CA PRO A 80 -2.75 -26.73 8.02
C PRO A 80 -1.63 -27.18 7.08
N GLY A 81 -0.55 -26.40 7.04
CA GLY A 81 0.58 -26.57 6.14
C GLY A 81 0.50 -25.72 4.85
N ASP A 82 -0.64 -25.12 4.55
CA ASP A 82 -0.75 -24.22 3.38
C ASP A 82 0.11 -22.96 3.58
N THR A 83 0.85 -22.57 2.54
CA THR A 83 1.52 -21.28 2.46
C THR A 83 0.50 -20.20 2.11
N VAL A 84 0.50 -19.11 2.87
CA VAL A 84 -0.50 -18.06 2.76
C VAL A 84 0.12 -16.66 2.82
N MET A 85 -0.63 -15.69 2.27
CA MET A 85 -0.46 -14.28 2.55
C MET A 85 -1.63 -13.77 3.38
N VAL A 86 -1.30 -12.91 4.37
CA VAL A 86 -2.28 -12.15 5.14
C VAL A 86 -2.32 -10.72 4.59
N THR A 87 -3.52 -10.23 4.32
CA THR A 87 -3.77 -8.87 3.83
C THR A 87 -4.89 -8.20 4.62
N TRP A 88 -5.04 -6.91 4.53
CA TRP A 88 -6.12 -6.15 5.18
C TRP A 88 -7.37 -5.99 4.28
N VAL A 89 -7.26 -6.34 3.01
CA VAL A 89 -8.34 -6.30 2.02
C VAL A 89 -9.00 -7.67 1.98
N PRO A 90 -10.33 -7.77 2.02
CA PRO A 90 -11.02 -9.06 1.87
C PRO A 90 -10.65 -9.75 0.56
N LYS A 91 -10.37 -11.06 0.62
CA LYS A 91 -9.83 -11.83 -0.51
C LYS A 91 -10.73 -11.87 -1.75
N ASP A 92 -12.05 -11.73 -1.56
CA ASP A 92 -13.03 -11.70 -2.64
C ASP A 92 -14.32 -10.97 -2.23
N GLN A 93 -15.21 -10.72 -3.19
CA GLN A 93 -16.47 -10.01 -2.95
C GLN A 93 -17.47 -10.79 -2.06
N ALA A 94 -17.43 -12.11 -2.07
CA ALA A 94 -18.31 -12.92 -1.23
C ALA A 94 -17.90 -12.79 0.24
N GLN A 95 -16.60 -12.85 0.51
CA GLN A 95 -16.05 -12.63 1.84
C GLN A 95 -16.23 -11.19 2.32
N ALA A 96 -16.07 -10.19 1.44
CA ALA A 96 -16.27 -8.78 1.77
C ALA A 96 -17.70 -8.45 2.24
N ARG A 97 -18.69 -9.28 1.91
CA ARG A 97 -20.08 -9.14 2.40
C ARG A 97 -20.27 -9.66 3.83
N ARG A 98 -19.33 -10.45 4.34
CA ARG A 98 -19.33 -10.88 5.74
C ARG A 98 -18.88 -9.70 6.61
N GLN A 99 -19.47 -9.58 7.78
CA GLN A 99 -18.99 -8.63 8.76
C GLN A 99 -17.74 -9.23 9.44
N GLY A 100 -16.56 -8.74 9.11
CA GLY A 100 -15.34 -9.04 9.84
C GLY A 100 -15.40 -8.51 11.26
N GLY A 101 -14.82 -9.23 12.19
CA GLY A 101 -14.76 -8.82 13.60
C GLY A 101 -13.48 -8.05 13.92
N ILE A 102 -13.54 -7.17 14.91
CA ILE A 102 -12.35 -6.62 15.57
C ILE A 102 -11.65 -7.78 16.26
N THR A 103 -10.38 -8.00 15.96
CA THR A 103 -9.56 -8.97 16.69
C THR A 103 -9.24 -8.42 18.08
N ARG A 104 -9.46 -9.25 19.10
CA ARG A 104 -9.19 -8.95 20.52
C ARG A 104 -8.19 -9.95 21.04
N LEU A 105 -7.18 -9.48 21.73
CA LEU A 105 -6.14 -10.29 22.33
C LEU A 105 -5.97 -9.91 23.80
N GLU A 106 -6.18 -10.88 24.68
CA GLU A 106 -5.93 -10.72 26.12
C GLU A 106 -4.41 -10.75 26.36
N LEU A 107 -3.90 -9.73 27.02
CA LEU A 107 -2.49 -9.62 27.39
C LEU A 107 -2.28 -10.25 28.79
N PRO A 108 -1.05 -10.72 29.12
CA PRO A 108 -0.76 -11.38 30.41
C PRO A 108 -1.04 -10.51 31.65
N ASP A 109 -1.04 -9.20 31.50
CA ASP A 109 -1.34 -8.22 32.57
C ASP A 109 -2.84 -7.90 32.70
N GLY A 110 -3.71 -8.55 31.93
CA GLY A 110 -5.17 -8.37 31.95
C GLY A 110 -5.66 -7.23 31.06
N ARG A 111 -4.80 -6.50 30.36
CA ARG A 111 -5.23 -5.56 29.31
C ARG A 111 -5.74 -6.33 28.09
N THR A 112 -6.67 -5.74 27.35
CA THR A 112 -7.11 -6.27 26.03
C THR A 112 -6.57 -5.37 24.94
N ALA A 113 -5.75 -5.92 24.05
CA ALA A 113 -5.31 -5.23 22.82
C ALA A 113 -6.27 -5.52 21.65
N THR A 114 -6.39 -4.57 20.72
CA THR A 114 -7.34 -4.67 19.60
C THR A 114 -6.68 -4.35 18.26
N SER A 115 -7.18 -5.01 17.19
CA SER A 115 -6.91 -4.64 15.81
C SER A 115 -8.23 -4.49 15.05
N ILE A 116 -8.26 -3.61 14.05
CA ILE A 116 -9.46 -3.38 13.23
C ILE A 116 -9.85 -4.65 12.46
N ASN A 117 -8.88 -5.37 11.90
CA ASN A 117 -9.10 -6.59 11.11
C ASN A 117 -8.03 -7.65 11.39
N VAL A 118 -6.78 -7.42 11.03
CA VAL A 118 -5.66 -8.35 11.22
C VAL A 118 -4.53 -7.68 12.00
N PHE A 119 -3.62 -8.48 12.54
CA PHE A 119 -2.34 -8.02 13.08
C PHE A 119 -1.23 -8.95 12.61
N THR A 120 -0.17 -8.39 12.06
CA THR A 120 0.93 -9.18 11.49
C THR A 120 2.31 -8.79 12.05
N TRP A 121 2.41 -7.79 12.93
CA TRP A 121 3.62 -7.53 13.68
C TRP A 121 3.71 -8.50 14.88
N ALA A 122 3.79 -9.77 14.54
CA ALA A 122 3.78 -10.87 15.50
C ALA A 122 4.39 -12.12 14.87
N THR A 123 4.97 -13.01 15.67
CA THR A 123 5.45 -14.31 15.17
C THR A 123 4.31 -15.22 14.69
N HIS A 124 3.13 -15.07 15.28
CA HIS A 124 1.90 -15.77 14.91
C HIS A 124 0.72 -14.81 14.96
N THR A 125 -0.23 -15.00 14.06
CA THR A 125 -1.48 -14.24 14.05
C THR A 125 -2.69 -15.15 14.05
N ILE A 126 -3.82 -14.64 14.52
CA ILE A 126 -5.14 -15.23 14.33
C ILE A 126 -5.98 -14.25 13.50
N ALA A 127 -6.38 -14.64 12.31
CA ALA A 127 -7.07 -13.80 11.35
C ALA A 127 -8.36 -14.46 10.86
N ASP A 128 -9.36 -13.65 10.49
CA ASP A 128 -10.51 -14.17 9.73
C ASP A 128 -10.02 -14.63 8.35
N GLU A 129 -10.52 -15.79 7.88
CA GLU A 129 -10.18 -16.38 6.58
C GLU A 129 -10.37 -15.42 5.40
N MET A 130 -11.24 -14.40 5.56
CA MET A 130 -11.47 -13.39 4.52
C MET A 130 -10.22 -12.58 4.18
N TYR A 131 -9.24 -12.54 5.08
CA TYR A 131 -7.98 -11.82 4.92
C TYR A 131 -6.79 -12.73 4.66
N VAL A 132 -7.02 -14.05 4.47
CA VAL A 132 -5.97 -15.05 4.29
C VAL A 132 -6.12 -15.67 2.90
N VAL A 133 -5.10 -15.51 2.07
CA VAL A 133 -5.07 -16.00 0.69
C VAL A 133 -4.02 -17.09 0.57
N LYS A 134 -4.43 -18.27 0.08
CA LYS A 134 -3.50 -19.34 -0.25
C LYS A 134 -2.65 -18.94 -1.46
N VAL A 135 -1.35 -19.14 -1.36
CA VAL A 135 -0.37 -18.84 -2.41
C VAL A 135 0.52 -20.06 -2.67
N PRO A 136 1.28 -20.09 -3.78
CA PRO A 136 2.23 -21.16 -4.04
C PRO A 136 3.27 -21.32 -2.91
N ASP A 137 3.74 -22.55 -2.68
CA ASP A 137 4.71 -22.85 -1.60
C ASP A 137 6.13 -22.32 -1.89
N ASP A 138 6.42 -21.98 -3.14
CA ASP A 138 7.71 -21.50 -3.63
C ASP A 138 7.82 -19.97 -3.73
N ILE A 139 6.99 -19.24 -2.95
CA ILE A 139 7.13 -17.79 -2.80
C ILE A 139 8.44 -17.42 -2.11
N ASP A 140 8.93 -16.20 -2.34
CA ASP A 140 9.92 -15.64 -1.43
C ASP A 140 9.23 -15.22 -0.13
N ARG A 141 9.62 -15.90 0.97
CA ARG A 141 8.95 -15.75 2.26
C ARG A 141 9.11 -14.37 2.88
N GLU A 142 10.15 -13.65 2.54
CA GLU A 142 10.45 -12.32 3.07
C GLU A 142 9.94 -11.22 2.14
N THR A 143 10.44 -11.18 0.90
CA THR A 143 10.14 -10.07 -0.02
C THR A 143 8.71 -10.06 -0.49
N ASP A 144 8.07 -11.21 -0.70
CA ASP A 144 6.66 -11.28 -1.07
C ASP A 144 5.71 -10.81 0.07
N SER A 145 6.20 -10.70 1.32
CA SER A 145 5.36 -10.25 2.45
C SER A 145 4.74 -8.86 2.26
N ILE A 146 5.35 -8.01 1.41
CA ILE A 146 4.85 -6.65 1.14
C ILE A 146 3.78 -6.60 0.03
N ILE A 147 3.52 -7.73 -0.65
CA ILE A 147 2.50 -7.78 -1.71
C ILE A 147 1.13 -7.50 -1.12
N GLY A 148 0.85 -7.99 0.10
CA GLY A 148 -0.44 -7.88 0.78
C GLY A 148 -0.92 -6.45 1.08
N CYS A 149 -0.06 -5.43 0.95
CA CYS A 149 -0.45 -4.02 1.12
C CYS A 149 0.24 -3.12 0.10
N ALA A 150 1.58 -3.00 0.12
CA ALA A 150 2.27 -2.00 -0.69
C ALA A 150 2.03 -2.22 -2.19
N VAL A 151 2.17 -3.47 -2.65
CA VAL A 151 2.04 -3.81 -4.06
C VAL A 151 0.59 -3.75 -4.53
N ILE A 152 -0.35 -4.41 -3.81
CA ILE A 152 -1.77 -4.33 -4.20
C ILE A 152 -2.26 -2.88 -4.23
N THR A 153 -1.80 -2.04 -3.31
CA THR A 153 -2.23 -0.65 -3.25
C THR A 153 -1.68 0.16 -4.43
N GLY A 154 -0.38 0.08 -4.70
CA GLY A 154 0.27 0.87 -5.75
C GLY A 154 0.01 0.31 -7.16
N ALA A 155 0.37 -0.94 -7.41
CA ALA A 155 0.17 -1.58 -8.72
C ALA A 155 -1.32 -1.74 -9.06
N GLY A 156 -2.14 -2.07 -8.07
CA GLY A 156 -3.60 -2.17 -8.24
C GLY A 156 -4.26 -0.84 -8.59
N ALA A 157 -3.80 0.28 -8.02
CA ALA A 157 -4.32 1.60 -8.39
C ALA A 157 -4.10 1.90 -9.88
N VAL A 158 -2.95 1.49 -10.42
CA VAL A 158 -2.62 1.64 -11.84
C VAL A 158 -3.46 0.70 -12.71
N LEU A 159 -3.57 -0.58 -12.30
CA LEU A 159 -4.27 -1.62 -13.06
C LEU A 159 -5.78 -1.45 -13.05
N HIS A 160 -6.36 -1.29 -11.85
CA HIS A 160 -7.80 -1.43 -11.65
C HIS A 160 -8.51 -0.09 -11.46
N THR A 161 -7.95 0.82 -10.63
CA THR A 161 -8.61 2.10 -10.37
C THR A 161 -8.47 3.03 -11.58
N ALA A 162 -7.27 3.19 -12.11
CA ALA A 162 -6.99 4.05 -13.26
C ALA A 162 -7.15 3.33 -14.60
N ASN A 163 -6.92 2.02 -14.64
CA ASN A 163 -6.91 1.22 -15.86
C ASN A 163 -5.97 1.82 -16.93
N VAL A 164 -4.74 2.13 -16.52
CA VAL A 164 -3.71 2.73 -17.36
C VAL A 164 -3.43 1.86 -18.59
N GLN A 165 -3.33 2.49 -19.75
CA GLN A 165 -3.06 1.83 -21.02
C GLN A 165 -1.68 2.21 -21.56
N SER A 166 -1.18 1.41 -22.50
CA SER A 166 0.09 1.72 -23.17
C SER A 166 0.02 3.08 -23.88
N GLY A 167 1.03 3.89 -23.63
CA GLY A 167 1.15 5.25 -24.16
C GLY A 167 0.48 6.33 -23.31
N ASP A 168 -0.25 5.97 -22.23
CA ASP A 168 -0.76 6.96 -21.28
C ASP A 168 0.39 7.61 -20.50
N SER A 169 0.28 8.90 -20.24
CA SER A 169 1.22 9.64 -19.41
C SER A 169 0.82 9.58 -17.94
N VAL A 170 1.80 9.30 -17.07
CA VAL A 170 1.54 9.06 -15.64
C VAL A 170 2.49 9.87 -14.77
N ALA A 171 1.97 10.49 -13.70
CA ALA A 171 2.75 11.09 -12.63
C ALA A 171 2.45 10.39 -11.30
N ILE A 172 3.47 9.99 -10.56
CA ILE A 172 3.37 9.35 -9.26
C ILE A 172 4.04 10.24 -8.22
N ILE A 173 3.26 10.80 -7.27
CA ILE A 173 3.74 11.67 -6.20
C ILE A 173 3.94 10.84 -4.93
N GLY A 174 5.19 10.80 -4.46
CA GLY A 174 5.66 9.96 -3.38
C GLY A 174 6.10 8.58 -3.88
N VAL A 175 7.41 8.38 -4.02
CA VAL A 175 8.00 7.12 -4.51
C VAL A 175 8.59 6.26 -3.38
N GLY A 176 7.81 6.08 -2.30
CA GLY A 176 7.99 5.00 -1.32
C GLY A 176 7.47 3.67 -1.86
N GLY A 177 7.32 2.65 -1.00
CA GLY A 177 6.94 1.29 -1.43
C GLY A 177 5.67 1.22 -2.29
N VAL A 178 4.62 2.00 -1.96
CA VAL A 178 3.38 2.07 -2.75
C VAL A 178 3.65 2.75 -4.10
N GLY A 179 4.34 3.90 -4.10
CA GLY A 179 4.62 4.64 -5.32
C GLY A 179 5.56 3.89 -6.27
N LEU A 180 6.59 3.20 -5.76
CA LEU A 180 7.48 2.37 -6.58
C LEU A 180 6.73 1.19 -7.22
N SER A 181 5.79 0.59 -6.49
CA SER A 181 4.91 -0.44 -7.06
C SER A 181 4.01 0.11 -8.18
N ALA A 182 3.53 1.37 -8.03
CA ALA A 182 2.77 2.05 -9.07
C ALA A 182 3.65 2.40 -10.29
N VAL A 183 4.92 2.86 -10.07
CA VAL A 183 5.90 3.12 -11.14
C VAL A 183 6.15 1.85 -11.94
N ALA A 184 6.47 0.73 -11.28
CA ALA A 184 6.75 -0.54 -11.96
C ALA A 184 5.54 -1.02 -12.78
N ALA A 185 4.33 -0.95 -12.21
CA ALA A 185 3.12 -1.32 -12.91
C ALA A 185 2.85 -0.43 -14.13
N ALA A 186 2.99 0.90 -14.00
CA ALA A 186 2.80 1.83 -15.11
C ALA A 186 3.82 1.59 -16.23
N ALA A 187 5.09 1.39 -15.88
CA ALA A 187 6.14 1.07 -16.84
C ALA A 187 5.87 -0.28 -17.55
N HIS A 188 5.46 -1.32 -16.81
CA HIS A 188 5.12 -2.62 -17.37
C HIS A 188 3.96 -2.54 -18.39
N LEU A 189 2.96 -1.72 -18.10
CA LEU A 189 1.81 -1.49 -19.00
C LEU A 189 2.18 -0.63 -20.22
N GLY A 190 3.41 -0.10 -20.28
CA GLY A 190 3.88 0.73 -21.38
C GLY A 190 3.41 2.18 -21.31
N ALA A 191 3.11 2.70 -20.13
CA ALA A 191 2.86 4.13 -19.91
C ALA A 191 4.11 4.94 -20.27
N ASN A 192 3.91 6.11 -20.90
CA ASN A 192 5.02 6.99 -21.28
C ASN A 192 4.52 8.44 -21.48
N PRO A 193 5.10 9.43 -20.78
CA PRO A 193 6.12 9.29 -19.74
C PRO A 193 5.58 8.71 -18.42
N VAL A 194 6.45 8.09 -17.61
CA VAL A 194 6.25 7.77 -16.20
C VAL A 194 7.09 8.74 -15.39
N ILE A 195 6.44 9.68 -14.70
CA ILE A 195 7.08 10.78 -13.98
C ILE A 195 7.01 10.49 -12.47
N ALA A 196 8.16 10.30 -11.84
CA ALA A 196 8.29 10.15 -10.40
C ALA A 196 8.47 11.52 -9.74
N VAL A 197 7.79 11.77 -8.62
CA VAL A 197 7.89 13.01 -7.84
C VAL A 197 8.17 12.66 -6.38
N ASP A 198 9.24 13.20 -5.83
CA ASP A 198 9.59 13.07 -4.39
C ASP A 198 10.40 14.31 -3.95
N LEU A 199 10.73 14.39 -2.67
CA LEU A 199 11.59 15.43 -2.10
C LEU A 199 13.07 15.04 -2.10
N ASP A 200 13.40 13.78 -2.43
CA ASP A 200 14.70 13.16 -2.26
C ASP A 200 15.21 12.61 -3.61
N ASP A 201 16.36 13.10 -4.05
CA ASP A 201 16.99 12.69 -5.30
C ASP A 201 17.39 11.21 -5.32
N GLU A 202 17.82 10.64 -4.17
CA GLU A 202 18.18 9.23 -4.09
C GLU A 202 16.94 8.34 -4.33
N LYS A 203 15.77 8.74 -3.81
CA LYS A 203 14.49 8.06 -4.10
C LYS A 203 14.05 8.22 -5.53
N LEU A 204 14.29 9.37 -6.15
CA LEU A 204 14.01 9.60 -7.57
C LEU A 204 14.91 8.76 -8.48
N ASP A 205 16.20 8.66 -8.14
CA ASP A 205 17.11 7.78 -8.88
C ASP A 205 16.74 6.31 -8.69
N PHE A 206 16.33 5.93 -7.49
CA PHE A 206 15.81 4.58 -7.22
C PHE A 206 14.54 4.29 -8.04
N ALA A 207 13.62 5.24 -8.17
CA ALA A 207 12.41 5.09 -8.99
C ALA A 207 12.70 4.85 -10.48
N LYS A 208 13.83 5.36 -11.00
CA LYS A 208 14.26 5.07 -12.38
C LYS A 208 14.56 3.59 -12.59
N SER A 209 15.10 2.89 -11.58
CA SER A 209 15.34 1.44 -11.67
C SER A 209 14.02 0.64 -11.74
N PHE A 210 12.90 1.20 -11.29
CA PHE A 210 11.56 0.62 -11.40
C PHE A 210 10.82 1.07 -12.68
N GLY A 211 11.45 1.88 -13.53
CA GLY A 211 10.91 2.27 -14.83
C GLY A 211 10.38 3.70 -14.93
N ALA A 212 10.64 4.58 -13.93
CA ALA A 212 10.37 6.00 -14.08
C ALA A 212 11.25 6.59 -15.21
N THR A 213 10.62 7.32 -16.13
CA THR A 213 11.32 7.97 -17.26
C THR A 213 11.87 9.34 -16.87
N HIS A 214 11.24 10.00 -15.90
CA HIS A 214 11.60 11.32 -15.40
C HIS A 214 11.48 11.37 -13.88
N GLY A 215 12.37 12.12 -13.23
CA GLY A 215 12.29 12.48 -11.82
C GLY A 215 12.04 13.97 -11.66
N VAL A 216 11.19 14.36 -10.73
CA VAL A 216 10.92 15.75 -10.33
C VAL A 216 11.13 15.89 -8.85
N ASN A 217 12.18 16.63 -8.45
CA ASN A 217 12.44 16.93 -7.03
C ASN A 217 11.58 18.11 -6.60
N ALA A 218 10.54 17.80 -5.81
CA ALA A 218 9.58 18.79 -5.32
C ALA A 218 10.12 19.69 -4.19
N ALA A 219 11.32 19.41 -3.67
CA ALA A 219 12.04 20.32 -2.79
C ALA A 219 12.74 21.48 -3.57
N GLU A 220 13.03 21.27 -4.86
CA GLU A 220 13.77 22.22 -5.68
C GLU A 220 12.87 22.99 -6.64
N VAL A 221 11.82 22.34 -7.17
CA VAL A 221 10.92 22.92 -8.16
C VAL A 221 9.46 22.65 -7.83
N ASP A 222 8.57 23.54 -8.29
CA ASP A 222 7.13 23.28 -8.21
C ASP A 222 6.77 22.10 -9.15
N PRO A 223 6.27 20.97 -8.61
CA PRO A 223 5.99 19.79 -9.41
C PRO A 223 4.88 20.00 -10.43
N VAL A 224 3.92 20.89 -10.17
CA VAL A 224 2.85 21.22 -11.13
C VAL A 224 3.45 21.89 -12.35
N VAL A 225 4.33 22.88 -12.15
CA VAL A 225 5.02 23.59 -13.24
C VAL A 225 5.92 22.62 -14.02
N ALA A 226 6.72 21.82 -13.31
CA ALA A 226 7.65 20.89 -13.95
C ALA A 226 6.94 19.81 -14.78
N ILE A 227 5.91 19.15 -14.23
CA ILE A 227 5.15 18.12 -14.94
C ILE A 227 4.45 18.71 -16.17
N ARG A 228 3.82 19.87 -16.04
CA ARG A 228 3.16 20.52 -17.16
C ARG A 228 4.15 20.90 -18.26
N ALA A 229 5.35 21.37 -17.91
CA ALA A 229 6.40 21.68 -18.88
C ALA A 229 6.88 20.43 -19.63
N LEU A 230 7.05 19.30 -18.93
CA LEU A 230 7.46 18.01 -19.51
C LEU A 230 6.40 17.41 -20.45
N THR A 231 5.13 17.76 -20.27
CA THR A 231 3.99 17.11 -20.95
C THR A 231 3.25 18.05 -21.92
N THR A 232 3.73 19.27 -22.13
CA THR A 232 3.08 20.25 -23.04
C THR A 232 3.18 19.79 -24.49
N ILE A 233 2.02 19.70 -25.16
CA ILE A 233 1.89 19.43 -26.59
C ILE A 233 1.41 20.71 -27.26
N SER A 234 2.33 21.45 -27.90
CA SER A 234 2.06 22.79 -28.45
C SER A 234 1.05 22.83 -29.59
N GLU A 235 0.84 21.68 -30.26
CA GLU A 235 -0.06 21.56 -31.41
C GLU A 235 -1.45 21.04 -31.07
N GLN A 236 -1.67 20.64 -29.80
CA GLN A 236 -2.97 20.22 -29.28
C GLN A 236 -3.50 21.24 -28.29
N PHE A 237 -4.81 21.49 -28.33
CA PHE A 237 -5.43 22.51 -27.50
C PHE A 237 -6.59 21.94 -26.71
N ASP A 238 -6.63 22.29 -25.43
CA ASP A 238 -7.75 21.97 -24.55
C ASP A 238 -9.03 22.79 -24.92
N ILE A 239 -10.11 22.54 -24.20
CA ILE A 239 -11.40 23.22 -24.38
C ILE A 239 -11.30 24.76 -24.22
N LEU A 240 -10.32 25.22 -23.44
CA LEU A 240 -10.05 26.65 -23.23
C LEU A 240 -9.07 27.25 -24.26
N ARG A 241 -8.71 26.47 -25.29
CA ARG A 241 -7.73 26.80 -26.32
C ARG A 241 -6.33 27.09 -25.79
N GLN A 242 -5.98 26.44 -24.65
CA GLN A 242 -4.61 26.43 -24.16
C GLN A 242 -3.90 25.17 -24.67
N PRO A 243 -2.57 25.21 -24.91
CA PRO A 243 -1.83 24.00 -25.22
C PRO A 243 -2.10 22.91 -24.18
N VAL A 244 -2.36 21.68 -24.64
CA VAL A 244 -2.58 20.56 -23.74
C VAL A 244 -1.32 20.34 -22.92
N ALA A 245 -1.45 20.35 -21.62
CA ALA A 245 -0.37 20.13 -20.66
C ALA A 245 -0.90 19.37 -19.43
N GLY A 246 -0.07 18.50 -18.88
CA GLY A 246 -0.41 17.60 -17.79
C GLY A 246 -0.48 16.15 -18.24
N VAL A 247 -0.65 15.24 -17.28
CA VAL A 247 -0.66 13.80 -17.50
C VAL A 247 -2.09 13.25 -17.61
N ASP A 248 -2.22 12.04 -18.16
CA ASP A 248 -3.47 11.30 -18.20
C ASP A 248 -3.90 10.85 -16.81
N TYR A 249 -2.93 10.38 -16.02
CA TYR A 249 -3.16 9.91 -14.65
C TYR A 249 -2.14 10.49 -13.69
N ALA A 250 -2.60 11.00 -12.57
CA ALA A 250 -1.73 11.45 -11.49
C ALA A 250 -2.10 10.72 -10.19
N PHE A 251 -1.13 10.05 -9.57
CA PHE A 251 -1.32 9.29 -8.34
C PHE A 251 -0.69 10.02 -7.15
N ASP A 252 -1.46 10.19 -6.08
CA ASP A 252 -0.93 10.61 -4.78
C ASP A 252 -0.75 9.38 -3.89
N CYS A 253 0.49 8.98 -3.64
CA CYS A 253 0.85 7.86 -2.79
C CYS A 253 1.25 8.29 -1.36
N ILE A 254 0.96 9.55 -0.96
CA ILE A 254 1.32 10.15 0.33
C ILE A 254 0.07 10.41 1.18
N GLY A 255 -0.94 11.11 0.63
CA GLY A 255 -2.14 11.54 1.37
C GLY A 255 -1.98 12.88 2.11
N HIS A 256 -0.96 13.69 1.77
CA HIS A 256 -0.77 15.02 2.34
C HIS A 256 -1.63 16.05 1.59
N SER A 257 -2.15 17.08 2.30
CA SER A 257 -3.06 18.08 1.71
C SER A 257 -2.49 18.79 0.48
N ALA A 258 -1.18 19.01 0.42
CA ALA A 258 -0.53 19.61 -0.75
C ALA A 258 -0.53 18.65 -1.95
N THR A 259 -0.10 17.41 -1.75
CA THR A 259 0.00 16.40 -2.83
C THR A 259 -1.37 15.98 -3.35
N MET A 260 -2.37 15.87 -2.46
CA MET A 260 -3.77 15.64 -2.84
C MET A 260 -4.34 16.72 -3.76
N ARG A 261 -3.94 18.00 -3.59
CA ARG A 261 -4.31 19.07 -4.52
C ARG A 261 -3.51 19.00 -5.80
N GLN A 262 -2.20 18.82 -5.71
CA GLN A 262 -1.28 18.78 -6.85
C GLN A 262 -1.71 17.75 -7.90
N ILE A 263 -2.17 16.54 -7.50
CA ILE A 263 -2.65 15.56 -8.48
C ILE A 263 -3.82 16.07 -9.32
N SER A 264 -4.68 16.95 -8.81
CA SER A 264 -5.76 17.55 -9.58
C SER A 264 -5.29 18.66 -10.54
N GLU A 265 -4.13 19.26 -10.24
CA GLU A 265 -3.55 20.37 -11.00
C GLU A 265 -2.63 19.89 -12.14
N VAL A 266 -2.01 18.72 -11.97
CA VAL A 266 -1.08 18.14 -12.95
C VAL A 266 -1.75 17.31 -14.03
N ILE A 267 -3.02 16.89 -13.85
CA ILE A 267 -3.75 16.18 -14.90
C ILE A 267 -4.13 17.13 -16.04
N ARG A 268 -4.08 16.62 -17.29
CA ARG A 268 -4.42 17.40 -18.47
C ARG A 268 -5.90 17.77 -18.53
N GLY A 269 -6.21 18.83 -19.24
CA GLY A 269 -7.59 19.14 -19.64
C GLY A 269 -8.08 18.23 -20.77
N GLY A 270 -9.42 18.15 -20.91
CA GLY A 270 -10.06 17.45 -22.02
C GLY A 270 -9.96 18.22 -23.34
N GLU A 271 -10.09 17.50 -24.43
CA GLU A 271 -10.15 18.02 -25.80
C GLU A 271 -11.55 17.85 -26.35
N PHE A 272 -12.19 18.94 -26.73
CA PHE A 272 -13.61 18.98 -27.05
C PHE A 272 -13.99 17.94 -28.12
N GLY A 273 -14.83 16.96 -27.75
CA GLY A 273 -15.31 15.93 -28.67
C GLY A 273 -14.28 14.87 -29.08
N GLN A 274 -13.06 14.94 -28.54
CA GLN A 274 -11.98 13.99 -28.84
C GLN A 274 -11.58 13.14 -27.62
N ARG A 275 -11.17 13.78 -26.53
CA ARG A 275 -10.62 13.08 -25.35
C ARG A 275 -11.07 13.77 -24.06
N LYS A 276 -11.49 13.01 -23.08
CA LYS A 276 -11.77 13.53 -21.73
C LYS A 276 -10.49 13.99 -21.05
N GLY A 277 -10.62 14.81 -20.02
CA GLY A 277 -9.52 15.21 -19.17
C GLY A 277 -8.92 14.05 -18.39
N GLY A 278 -7.75 14.29 -17.80
CA GLY A 278 -7.04 13.30 -17.01
C GLY A 278 -7.75 12.97 -15.69
N THR A 279 -7.25 11.95 -15.02
CA THR A 279 -7.78 11.44 -13.74
C THR A 279 -6.73 11.57 -12.65
N ALA A 280 -7.08 12.26 -11.57
CA ALA A 280 -6.34 12.27 -10.32
C ALA A 280 -6.77 11.09 -9.46
N VAL A 281 -5.82 10.31 -8.94
CA VAL A 281 -6.05 9.10 -8.17
C VAL A 281 -5.42 9.25 -6.77
N LEU A 282 -6.26 9.37 -5.75
CA LEU A 282 -5.82 9.39 -4.36
C LEU A 282 -5.62 7.96 -3.86
N VAL A 283 -4.39 7.61 -3.51
CA VAL A 283 -3.98 6.30 -3.03
C VAL A 283 -3.51 6.35 -1.57
N GLY A 284 -2.77 7.41 -1.22
CA GLY A 284 -2.31 7.67 0.14
C GLY A 284 -3.46 7.98 1.10
N VAL A 285 -3.30 7.61 2.38
CA VAL A 285 -4.35 7.78 3.39
C VAL A 285 -4.47 9.26 3.80
N PRO A 286 -5.59 9.94 3.47
CA PRO A 286 -5.75 11.36 3.77
C PRO A 286 -5.92 11.61 5.27
N GLN A 287 -5.23 12.63 5.78
CA GLN A 287 -5.35 13.05 7.19
C GLN A 287 -6.23 14.29 7.36
N THR A 288 -6.39 15.07 6.30
CA THR A 288 -7.13 16.34 6.33
C THR A 288 -7.97 16.48 5.07
N PRO A 289 -9.14 17.17 5.13
CA PRO A 289 -9.89 17.50 3.93
C PRO A 289 -9.12 18.50 3.05
N ILE A 290 -9.41 18.49 1.74
CA ILE A 290 -8.90 19.46 0.78
C ILE A 290 -10.03 20.16 0.05
N GLU A 291 -9.73 21.32 -0.52
CA GLU A 291 -10.59 22.00 -1.50
C GLU A 291 -10.08 21.73 -2.92
N LEU A 292 -11.00 21.44 -3.84
CA LEU A 292 -10.73 21.30 -5.27
C LEU A 292 -11.36 22.44 -6.05
N ASP A 293 -10.66 22.95 -7.05
CA ASP A 293 -11.24 23.92 -8.00
C ASP A 293 -12.26 23.22 -8.91
N SER A 294 -13.53 23.29 -8.51
CA SER A 294 -14.63 22.68 -9.23
C SER A 294 -14.79 23.24 -10.66
N ARG A 295 -14.40 24.50 -10.91
CA ARG A 295 -14.43 25.08 -12.25
C ARG A 295 -13.37 24.47 -13.14
N GLN A 296 -12.16 24.30 -12.64
CA GLN A 296 -11.07 23.64 -13.37
C GLN A 296 -11.41 22.17 -13.67
N MET A 297 -12.01 21.47 -12.70
CA MET A 297 -12.46 20.09 -12.89
C MET A 297 -13.53 20.00 -13.97
N PHE A 298 -14.58 20.84 -13.89
CA PHE A 298 -15.69 20.84 -14.84
C PHE A 298 -15.25 21.25 -16.24
N MET A 299 -14.53 22.37 -16.37
CA MET A 299 -14.10 22.89 -17.68
C MET A 299 -13.06 22.01 -18.37
N GLY A 300 -12.29 21.24 -17.60
CA GLY A 300 -11.31 20.29 -18.13
C GLY A 300 -11.86 18.89 -18.31
N GLU A 301 -13.13 18.61 -18.00
CA GLU A 301 -13.70 17.24 -17.94
C GLU A 301 -12.81 16.26 -17.14
N ARG A 302 -12.18 16.76 -16.07
CA ARG A 302 -11.23 16.04 -15.23
C ARG A 302 -11.95 15.19 -14.19
N SER A 303 -11.31 14.09 -13.76
CA SER A 303 -11.82 13.21 -12.71
C SER A 303 -10.92 13.23 -11.49
N TYR A 304 -11.52 13.09 -10.30
CA TYR A 304 -10.81 12.82 -9.05
C TYR A 304 -11.43 11.59 -8.42
N VAL A 305 -10.64 10.54 -8.26
CA VAL A 305 -11.09 9.25 -7.73
C VAL A 305 -10.19 8.80 -6.57
N CYS A 306 -10.71 7.91 -5.72
CA CYS A 306 -9.96 7.33 -4.63
C CYS A 306 -9.72 5.83 -4.90
N SER A 307 -8.56 5.35 -4.51
CA SER A 307 -8.15 3.95 -4.63
C SER A 307 -7.91 3.38 -3.24
N LEU A 308 -8.75 2.49 -2.79
CA LEU A 308 -8.58 1.79 -1.50
C LEU A 308 -8.07 0.37 -1.79
N GLY A 309 -6.86 0.05 -1.27
CA GLY A 309 -6.22 -1.25 -1.53
C GLY A 309 -6.02 -1.55 -3.03
N GLY A 310 -5.82 -0.51 -3.85
CA GLY A 310 -5.64 -0.65 -5.30
C GLY A 310 -6.87 -1.08 -6.07
N SER A 311 -8.06 -1.09 -5.46
CA SER A 311 -9.28 -1.71 -6.01
C SER A 311 -9.08 -3.19 -6.36
N CYS A 312 -8.13 -3.86 -5.69
CA CYS A 312 -7.76 -5.25 -5.92
C CYS A 312 -8.78 -6.25 -5.35
N THR A 313 -8.79 -7.43 -5.95
CA THR A 313 -9.38 -8.66 -5.41
C THR A 313 -8.22 -9.59 -5.01
N PRO A 314 -7.77 -9.60 -3.74
CA PRO A 314 -6.55 -10.27 -3.34
C PRO A 314 -6.46 -11.74 -3.74
N GLY A 315 -7.57 -12.48 -3.79
CA GLY A 315 -7.59 -13.87 -4.25
C GLY A 315 -7.12 -14.05 -5.70
N GLU A 316 -7.24 -13.02 -6.53
CA GLU A 316 -6.80 -13.00 -7.95
C GLU A 316 -5.48 -12.24 -8.13
N ASP A 317 -5.33 -11.12 -7.40
CA ASP A 317 -4.23 -10.20 -7.64
C ASP A 317 -2.94 -10.57 -6.90
N LEU A 318 -3.00 -11.21 -5.70
CA LEU A 318 -1.77 -11.65 -5.02
C LEU A 318 -1.01 -12.69 -5.86
N PRO A 319 -1.65 -13.74 -6.41
CA PRO A 319 -0.96 -14.66 -7.34
C PRO A 319 -0.38 -13.95 -8.57
N ARG A 320 -1.10 -12.97 -9.14
CA ARG A 320 -0.61 -12.17 -10.27
C ARG A 320 0.66 -11.41 -9.93
N PHE A 321 0.71 -10.75 -8.76
CA PHE A 321 1.88 -9.96 -8.36
C PHE A 321 3.06 -10.84 -7.94
N ILE A 322 2.83 -12.05 -7.41
CA ILE A 322 3.87 -13.07 -7.23
C ILE A 322 4.47 -13.44 -8.60
N ASP A 323 3.63 -13.66 -9.60
CA ASP A 323 4.11 -13.96 -10.94
C ASP A 323 4.87 -12.78 -11.57
N TRP A 324 4.47 -11.54 -11.29
CA TRP A 324 5.22 -10.35 -11.71
C TRP A 324 6.59 -10.25 -11.04
N HIS A 325 6.67 -10.61 -9.76
CA HIS A 325 7.96 -10.70 -9.07
C HIS A 325 8.86 -11.75 -9.72
N ARG A 326 8.37 -12.96 -9.95
CA ARG A 326 9.10 -14.05 -10.62
C ARG A 326 9.58 -13.68 -12.03
N GLN A 327 8.84 -12.85 -12.73
CA GLN A 327 9.19 -12.35 -14.07
C GLN A 327 10.11 -11.13 -14.04
N GLY A 328 10.46 -10.62 -12.87
CA GLY A 328 11.28 -9.39 -12.72
C GLY A 328 10.57 -8.10 -13.12
N ILE A 329 9.22 -8.11 -13.24
CA ILE A 329 8.42 -6.92 -13.50
C ILE A 329 8.34 -6.07 -12.22
N LEU A 330 8.15 -6.71 -11.08
CA LEU A 330 8.24 -6.13 -9.75
C LEU A 330 9.53 -6.65 -9.10
N ASP A 331 10.55 -5.83 -9.00
CA ASP A 331 11.78 -6.18 -8.29
C ASP A 331 11.57 -5.98 -6.78
N LEU A 332 10.91 -6.96 -6.13
CA LEU A 332 10.63 -6.89 -4.70
C LEU A 332 11.89 -7.08 -3.86
N ASP A 333 12.91 -7.76 -4.40
CA ASP A 333 14.21 -7.91 -3.74
C ASP A 333 14.90 -6.56 -3.59
N ALA A 334 14.87 -5.73 -4.63
CA ALA A 334 15.36 -4.35 -4.56
C ALA A 334 14.44 -3.47 -3.71
N LEU A 335 13.12 -3.70 -3.74
CA LEU A 335 12.15 -2.86 -3.02
C LEU A 335 12.25 -3.03 -1.50
N VAL A 336 12.55 -4.24 -0.99
CA VAL A 336 12.76 -4.51 0.44
C VAL A 336 14.20 -4.13 0.83
N THR A 337 14.39 -2.89 1.24
CA THR A 337 15.73 -2.33 1.55
C THR A 337 16.18 -2.58 2.98
N GLN A 338 15.26 -2.85 3.93
CA GLN A 338 15.59 -3.04 5.33
C GLN A 338 14.83 -4.21 5.95
N ARG A 339 15.53 -4.97 6.80
CA ARG A 339 15.00 -6.12 7.56
C ARG A 339 15.28 -5.91 9.04
N TYR A 340 14.28 -6.14 9.87
CA TYR A 340 14.39 -5.99 11.33
C TYR A 340 13.86 -7.23 12.03
N PRO A 341 14.53 -7.74 13.07
CA PRO A 341 13.90 -8.69 13.99
C PRO A 341 12.78 -7.99 14.77
N ILE A 342 11.84 -8.74 15.31
CA ILE A 342 10.69 -8.20 16.05
C ILE A 342 11.11 -7.29 17.23
N ASP A 343 12.23 -7.59 17.89
CA ASP A 343 12.75 -6.81 19.01
C ASP A 343 13.24 -5.40 18.60
N ASP A 344 13.55 -5.22 17.32
CA ASP A 344 14.01 -3.94 16.76
C ASP A 344 12.87 -3.08 16.22
N ILE A 345 11.60 -3.43 16.49
CA ILE A 345 10.42 -2.70 15.96
C ILE A 345 10.45 -1.20 16.27
N GLY A 346 10.94 -0.82 17.44
CA GLY A 346 11.09 0.61 17.79
C GLY A 346 12.04 1.35 16.84
N ARG A 347 13.18 0.72 16.47
CA ARG A 347 14.12 1.26 15.48
C ARG A 347 13.51 1.29 14.09
N ALA A 348 12.80 0.23 13.71
CA ALA A 348 12.16 0.16 12.40
C ALA A 348 11.11 1.27 12.18
N VAL A 349 10.32 1.57 13.22
CA VAL A 349 9.34 2.68 13.21
C VAL A 349 10.06 4.03 13.16
N ASP A 350 11.12 4.26 13.96
CA ASP A 350 11.91 5.49 13.95
C ASP A 350 12.60 5.71 12.57
N ASP A 351 13.14 4.65 11.94
CA ASP A 351 13.73 4.73 10.61
C ASP A 351 12.69 5.09 9.54
N LEU A 352 11.48 4.53 9.64
CA LEU A 352 10.38 4.85 8.73
C LEU A 352 9.89 6.29 8.90
N GLU A 353 9.69 6.74 10.14
CA GLU A 353 9.19 8.07 10.48
C GLU A 353 10.16 9.19 10.03
N ASN A 354 11.45 8.94 10.17
CA ASN A 354 12.49 9.89 9.77
C ASN A 354 12.92 9.78 8.31
N GLY A 355 12.18 9.01 7.48
CA GLY A 355 12.41 8.90 6.04
C GLY A 355 13.69 8.16 5.64
N ARG A 356 14.32 7.40 6.57
CA ARG A 356 15.56 6.64 6.31
C ARG A 356 15.34 5.35 5.50
N ILE A 357 14.11 5.08 5.09
CA ILE A 357 13.75 3.92 4.26
C ILE A 357 13.49 4.40 2.83
N ALA A 358 14.35 4.01 1.90
CA ALA A 358 14.19 4.38 0.48
C ALA A 358 13.08 3.58 -0.22
N GLY A 359 12.88 2.32 0.12
CA GLY A 359 11.86 1.43 -0.44
C GLY A 359 10.87 0.97 0.62
N ARG A 360 11.01 -0.27 1.05
CA ARG A 360 10.15 -0.93 2.04
C ARG A 360 10.99 -1.58 3.13
N SER A 361 10.48 -1.61 4.34
CA SER A 361 11.05 -2.39 5.45
C SER A 361 10.10 -3.49 5.89
N ILE A 362 10.66 -4.57 6.41
CA ILE A 362 9.93 -5.74 6.90
C ILE A 362 10.44 -6.17 8.28
N LEU A 363 9.53 -6.76 9.06
CA LEU A 363 9.89 -7.62 10.18
C LEU A 363 10.12 -9.04 9.67
N VAL A 364 11.18 -9.69 10.13
CA VAL A 364 11.45 -11.11 9.87
C VAL A 364 11.30 -11.90 11.15
N PHE A 365 10.76 -13.10 11.05
CA PHE A 365 10.50 -13.97 12.18
C PHE A 365 11.25 -15.30 11.99
N ASP A 366 11.92 -15.74 13.06
CA ASP A 366 12.66 -17.03 13.11
C ASP A 366 11.71 -18.24 13.17
#